data_6a55a87404afa688871ed78e6899bf31
#
_entry.id   6a55a87404afa688871ed78e6899bf31
#
_cell.length_a   1.000
_cell.length_b   1.000
_cell.length_c   1.000
_cell.angle_alpha   90.00
_cell.angle_beta   90.00
_cell.angle_gamma   90.00
#
_symmetry.space_group_name_H-M   'P 1'
#
loop_
_entity.id
_entity.type
_entity.pdbx_description
1 polymer ?
#
loop_
_entity_poly.entity_id
_entity_poly.type
_entity_poly.pdbx_seq_one_letter_code
_entity_poly.pdbx_strand_id
1 'polypeptide(L)'
;MRRELKAIFLLFFTVQFGFAQVTFKAAVSKTALGMNERLRVDFTIDKQGADDFTPPRFENFTVLAGPSQATSFSSINGKTSFKQTYTYIIQPLSKGSFLIGSASITYDGEIIK
;
A
#
# COMPACT_ATOMS: atom_id res chain seq x y z
N MET A 1 0.98 -27.21 -37.94
CA MET A 1 0.00 -26.15 -37.98
C MET A 1 -0.57 -25.89 -36.61
N ARG A 2 -1.46 -26.77 -36.19
CA ARG A 2 -2.09 -26.55 -34.91
C ARG A 2 -1.13 -26.66 -33.74
N ARG A 3 -0.08 -27.44 -33.91
CA ARG A 3 0.93 -27.57 -32.89
C ARG A 3 1.69 -26.27 -32.66
N GLU A 4 1.86 -25.52 -33.69
CA GLU A 4 2.55 -24.25 -33.58
C GLU A 4 1.74 -23.25 -32.73
N LEU A 5 0.43 -23.28 -32.93
CA LEU A 5 -0.43 -22.42 -32.14
C LEU A 5 -0.35 -22.77 -30.64
N LYS A 6 -0.28 -24.04 -30.34
CA LYS A 6 -0.17 -24.46 -28.95
C LYS A 6 1.14 -23.98 -28.34
N ALA A 7 2.23 -24.04 -29.08
CA ALA A 7 3.51 -23.58 -28.58
C ALA A 7 3.49 -22.10 -28.29
N ILE A 8 2.90 -21.32 -29.19
CA ILE A 8 2.80 -19.89 -28.99
C ILE A 8 1.96 -19.57 -27.75
N PHE A 9 0.88 -20.29 -27.60
CA PHE A 9 0.00 -20.08 -26.44
C PHE A 9 0.72 -20.38 -25.13
N LEU A 10 1.51 -21.41 -25.08
CA LEU A 10 2.28 -21.72 -23.89
C LEU A 10 3.28 -20.65 -23.54
N LEU A 11 3.96 -20.09 -24.53
CA LEU A 11 4.89 -19.00 -24.29
C LEU A 11 4.19 -17.80 -23.66
N PHE A 12 3.05 -17.44 -24.21
CA PHE A 12 2.29 -16.33 -23.69
C PHE A 12 1.88 -16.56 -22.24
N PHE A 13 1.45 -17.74 -21.94
CA PHE A 13 1.04 -18.10 -20.60
C PHE A 13 2.21 -18.02 -19.61
N THR A 14 3.39 -18.45 -20.04
CA THR A 14 4.58 -18.41 -19.20
C THR A 14 4.96 -16.98 -18.82
N VAL A 15 4.82 -16.05 -19.76
CA VAL A 15 5.14 -14.66 -19.50
C VAL A 15 4.30 -14.12 -18.34
N GLN A 16 3.05 -14.53 -18.23
CA GLN A 16 2.18 -14.03 -17.19
C GLN A 16 2.63 -14.44 -15.79
N PHE A 17 3.33 -15.53 -15.65
CA PHE A 17 3.85 -15.96 -14.37
C PHE A 17 5.04 -15.14 -13.89
N GLY A 18 5.60 -14.32 -14.75
CA GLY A 18 6.77 -13.53 -14.39
C GLY A 18 6.48 -12.33 -13.51
N PHE A 19 5.22 -11.99 -13.29
CA PHE A 19 4.89 -10.79 -12.54
C PHE A 19 4.54 -11.13 -11.10
N ALA A 20 5.37 -10.67 -10.18
CA ALA A 20 5.05 -10.71 -8.77
C ALA A 20 4.08 -9.59 -8.47
N GLN A 21 3.07 -9.89 -7.70
CA GLN A 21 2.12 -8.87 -7.28
C GLN A 21 2.63 -8.15 -6.05
N VAL A 22 2.49 -6.85 -6.07
CA VAL A 22 2.84 -5.99 -4.94
C VAL A 22 1.55 -5.43 -4.39
N THR A 23 1.36 -5.55 -3.09
CA THR A 23 0.19 -5.01 -2.42
C THR A 23 0.60 -3.79 -1.62
N PHE A 24 -0.01 -2.67 -1.92
CA PHE A 24 0.17 -1.43 -1.18
C PHE A 24 -1.21 -0.92 -0.81
N LYS A 25 -1.53 -0.93 0.49
CA LYS A 25 -2.87 -0.67 0.98
C LYS A 25 -2.89 0.46 1.99
N ALA A 26 -4.01 1.17 2.01
CA ALA A 26 -4.30 2.15 3.04
C ALA A 26 -5.47 1.66 3.88
N ALA A 27 -5.39 1.87 5.18
CA ALA A 27 -6.46 1.53 6.11
C ALA A 27 -6.65 2.65 7.10
N VAL A 28 -7.89 2.93 7.45
CA VAL A 28 -8.23 3.94 8.45
C VAL A 28 -8.89 3.27 9.63
N SER A 29 -8.67 3.83 10.81
CA SER A 29 -9.23 3.25 12.03
C SER A 29 -10.73 3.50 12.16
N LYS A 30 -11.25 4.54 11.52
CA LYS A 30 -12.67 4.90 11.55
C LYS A 30 -13.04 5.55 10.23
N THR A 31 -14.31 5.44 9.85
CA THR A 31 -14.84 6.15 8.69
C THR A 31 -15.73 7.32 9.07
N ALA A 32 -16.13 7.40 10.35
CA ALA A 32 -16.89 8.51 10.87
C ALA A 32 -16.17 9.03 12.12
N LEU A 33 -16.09 10.35 12.24
CA LEU A 33 -15.19 10.95 13.20
C LEU A 33 -15.78 12.28 13.68
N GLY A 34 -15.70 12.51 14.97
CA GLY A 34 -16.03 13.82 15.54
C GLY A 34 -14.89 14.80 15.33
N MET A 35 -15.21 16.09 15.49
CA MET A 35 -14.23 17.14 15.25
C MET A 35 -13.00 17.06 16.15
N ASN A 36 -13.16 16.56 17.36
CA ASN A 36 -12.05 16.46 18.29
C ASN A 36 -11.46 15.06 18.37
N GLU A 37 -11.88 14.19 17.49
CA GLU A 37 -11.39 12.83 17.46
C GLU A 37 -10.19 12.70 16.52
N ARG A 38 -9.37 11.69 16.78
CA ARG A 38 -8.19 11.42 16.00
C ARG A 38 -8.41 10.18 15.16
N LEU A 39 -7.81 10.18 13.99
CA LEU A 39 -7.89 9.09 13.04
C LEU A 39 -6.50 8.54 12.81
N ARG A 40 -6.36 7.23 12.89
CA ARG A 40 -5.12 6.58 12.51
C ARG A 40 -5.23 6.11 11.07
N VAL A 41 -4.22 6.42 10.29
CA VAL A 41 -4.13 6.01 8.89
C VAL A 41 -2.85 5.20 8.72
N ASP A 42 -2.99 3.98 8.24
CA ASP A 42 -1.88 3.07 8.00
C ASP A 42 -1.71 2.83 6.52
N PHE A 43 -0.47 2.94 6.03
CA PHE A 43 -0.12 2.56 4.66
C PHE A 43 0.84 1.39 4.74
N THR A 44 0.48 0.27 4.15
CA THR A 44 1.24 -0.98 4.29
C THR A 44 1.65 -1.51 2.93
N ILE A 45 2.94 -1.81 2.81
CA ILE A 45 3.52 -2.47 1.64
C ILE A 45 3.99 -3.86 2.06
N ASP A 46 3.76 -4.85 1.20
CA ASP A 46 4.09 -6.25 1.51
C ASP A 46 5.40 -6.72 0.87
N LYS A 47 6.21 -5.80 0.37
CA LYS A 47 7.48 -6.14 -0.27
C LYS A 47 8.63 -5.43 0.40
N GLN A 48 9.67 -6.17 0.67
CA GLN A 48 10.92 -5.63 1.19
C GLN A 48 11.64 -4.87 0.07
N GLY A 49 12.29 -3.78 0.42
CA GLY A 49 13.06 -3.00 -0.55
C GLY A 49 12.29 -1.87 -1.21
N ALA A 50 11.06 -1.62 -0.81
CA ALA A 50 10.34 -0.45 -1.28
C ALA A 50 10.90 0.81 -0.62
N ASP A 51 10.90 1.92 -1.35
CA ASP A 51 11.41 3.19 -0.85
C ASP A 51 10.61 4.36 -1.40
N ASP A 52 11.06 5.57 -1.09
CA ASP A 52 10.41 6.81 -1.55
C ASP A 52 8.92 6.85 -1.25
N PHE A 53 8.58 6.46 -0.02
CA PHE A 53 7.20 6.55 0.42
C PHE A 53 6.79 8.03 0.48
N THR A 54 5.70 8.37 -0.19
CA THR A 54 5.14 9.72 -0.20
C THR A 54 3.71 9.66 0.30
N PRO A 55 3.41 10.32 1.43
CA PRO A 55 2.06 10.32 1.95
C PRO A 55 1.14 11.18 1.09
N PRO A 56 -0.18 11.02 1.22
CA PRO A 56 -1.10 11.98 0.65
C PRO A 56 -0.97 13.33 1.35
N ARG A 57 -1.57 14.35 0.77
CA ARG A 57 -1.46 15.70 1.32
C ARG A 57 -2.25 15.88 2.61
N PHE A 58 -3.20 15.00 2.89
CA PHE A 58 -4.09 15.11 4.04
C PHE A 58 -4.82 16.46 4.07
N GLU A 59 -5.34 16.87 2.92
CA GLU A 59 -6.14 18.09 2.85
C GLU A 59 -7.34 17.97 3.77
N ASN A 60 -7.71 19.05 4.42
CA ASN A 60 -8.80 19.12 5.40
C ASN A 60 -8.50 18.41 6.72
N PHE A 61 -7.27 18.02 6.94
CA PHE A 61 -6.84 17.38 8.18
C PHE A 61 -5.56 18.03 8.68
N THR A 62 -5.37 17.97 9.98
CA THR A 62 -4.10 18.30 10.60
C THR A 62 -3.38 17.01 10.93
N VAL A 63 -2.12 16.91 10.53
CA VAL A 63 -1.30 15.76 10.88
C VAL A 63 -0.72 16.01 12.26
N LEU A 64 -1.12 15.20 13.22
CA LEU A 64 -0.67 15.34 14.59
C LEU A 64 0.61 14.56 14.86
N ALA A 65 0.80 13.45 14.18
CA ALA A 65 1.97 12.60 14.36
C ALA A 65 2.18 11.76 13.11
N GLY A 66 3.44 11.36 12.91
CA GLY A 66 3.83 10.45 11.83
C GLY A 66 4.81 11.09 10.85
N PRO A 67 5.37 10.25 9.98
CA PRO A 67 5.11 8.82 9.91
C PRO A 67 5.83 8.05 11.00
N SER A 68 5.13 7.07 11.56
CA SER A 68 5.75 6.04 12.38
C SER A 68 5.91 4.81 11.51
N GLN A 69 7.06 4.17 11.58
CA GLN A 69 7.35 3.01 10.74
C GLN A 69 7.40 1.76 11.61
N ALA A 70 6.75 0.70 11.11
CA ALA A 70 6.80 -0.61 11.74
C ALA A 70 7.06 -1.65 10.68
N THR A 71 7.98 -2.56 10.96
CA THR A 71 8.32 -3.63 10.05
C THR A 71 7.97 -4.95 10.71
N SER A 72 7.28 -5.81 9.98
CA SER A 72 6.91 -7.14 10.44
C SER A 72 7.46 -8.17 9.47
N PHE A 73 8.09 -9.18 10.01
CA PHE A 73 8.66 -10.26 9.21
C PHE A 73 8.32 -11.58 9.91
N SER A 74 7.77 -12.52 9.15
CA SER A 74 7.48 -13.83 9.70
C SER A 74 7.85 -14.91 8.71
N SER A 75 8.21 -16.09 9.24
CA SER A 75 8.53 -17.24 8.44
C SER A 75 7.85 -18.45 9.07
N ILE A 76 6.88 -19.02 8.36
CA ILE A 76 6.11 -20.16 8.84
C ILE A 76 6.13 -21.22 7.76
N ASN A 77 6.61 -22.41 8.09
CA ASN A 77 6.65 -23.55 7.18
C ASN A 77 7.36 -23.21 5.87
N GLY A 78 8.46 -22.49 5.95
CA GLY A 78 9.22 -22.09 4.78
C GLY A 78 8.64 -20.92 3.99
N LYS A 79 7.48 -20.41 4.38
CA LYS A 79 6.90 -19.23 3.75
C LYS A 79 7.24 -18.01 4.58
N THR A 80 7.77 -17.01 3.91
CA THR A 80 8.08 -15.74 4.55
C THR A 80 7.06 -14.70 4.16
N SER A 81 6.69 -13.86 5.11
CA SER A 81 5.85 -12.70 4.85
C SER A 81 6.51 -11.47 5.41
N PHE A 82 6.33 -10.37 4.72
CA PHE A 82 6.92 -9.09 5.07
C PHE A 82 5.86 -8.02 4.96
N LYS A 83 5.85 -7.12 5.94
CA LYS A 83 4.99 -5.94 5.90
C LYS A 83 5.75 -4.77 6.48
N GLN A 84 5.67 -3.64 5.81
CA GLN A 84 6.14 -2.38 6.35
C GLN A 84 4.99 -1.41 6.36
N THR A 85 4.74 -0.79 7.51
CA THR A 85 3.60 0.08 7.72
C THR A 85 4.06 1.48 8.10
N TYR A 86 3.47 2.46 7.46
CA TYR A 86 3.66 3.88 7.77
C TYR A 86 2.37 4.40 8.38
N THR A 87 2.44 4.90 9.59
CA THR A 87 1.26 5.29 10.36
C THR A 87 1.25 6.78 10.62
N TYR A 88 0.09 7.39 10.39
CA TYR A 88 -0.16 8.79 10.68
C TYR A 88 -1.35 8.92 11.62
N ILE A 89 -1.30 9.93 12.47
CA ILE A 89 -2.44 10.33 13.30
C ILE A 89 -2.86 11.70 12.81
N ILE A 90 -4.11 11.82 12.40
CA ILE A 90 -4.66 13.05 11.84
C ILE A 90 -5.95 13.43 12.55
N GLN A 91 -6.35 14.67 12.38
CA GLN A 91 -7.56 15.21 12.99
C GLN A 91 -8.23 16.13 11.97
N PRO A 92 -9.58 16.07 11.84
CA PRO A 92 -10.25 16.92 10.86
C PRO A 92 -10.18 18.39 11.24
N LEU A 93 -10.08 19.24 10.21
CA LEU A 93 -10.08 20.69 10.38
C LEU A 93 -11.48 21.26 10.40
N SER A 94 -12.44 20.61 9.75
CA SER A 94 -13.80 21.09 9.66
C SER A 94 -14.75 19.92 9.47
N LYS A 95 -16.04 20.19 9.61
CA LYS A 95 -17.07 19.19 9.34
C LYS A 95 -17.20 18.97 7.83
N GLY A 96 -17.52 17.75 7.47
CA GLY A 96 -17.76 17.41 6.07
C GLY A 96 -17.34 16.00 5.78
N SER A 97 -17.48 15.62 4.52
CA SER A 97 -17.01 14.33 4.01
C SER A 97 -15.78 14.60 3.17
N PHE A 98 -14.69 13.97 3.52
CA PHE A 98 -13.41 14.20 2.85
C PHE A 98 -12.77 12.89 2.46
N LEU A 99 -12.06 12.92 1.34
CA LEU A 99 -11.25 11.80 0.90
C LEU A 99 -9.81 12.03 1.33
N ILE A 100 -9.20 10.96 1.81
CA ILE A 100 -7.76 10.93 2.02
C ILE A 100 -7.17 10.50 0.69
N GLY A 101 -6.31 11.33 0.12
CA GLY A 101 -5.75 11.05 -1.19
C GLY A 101 -4.85 9.82 -1.19
N SER A 102 -4.29 9.54 -2.36
CA SER A 102 -3.41 8.39 -2.53
C SER A 102 -2.02 8.68 -2.01
N ALA A 103 -1.43 7.73 -1.31
CA ALA A 103 0.00 7.69 -1.06
C ALA A 103 0.70 7.01 -2.24
N SER A 104 2.01 7.12 -2.30
CA SER A 104 2.79 6.40 -3.30
C SER A 104 4.05 5.84 -2.68
N ILE A 105 4.57 4.80 -3.31
CA ILE A 105 5.82 4.17 -2.89
C ILE A 105 6.50 3.61 -4.14
N THR A 106 7.81 3.54 -4.11
CA THR A 106 8.57 3.01 -5.23
C THR A 106 9.06 1.61 -4.90
N TYR A 107 8.78 0.67 -5.79
CA TYR A 107 9.26 -0.69 -5.66
C TYR A 107 9.75 -1.18 -7.02
N ASP A 108 10.99 -1.67 -7.03
CA ASP A 108 11.62 -2.21 -8.24
C ASP A 108 11.56 -1.20 -9.41
N GLY A 109 11.79 0.07 -9.10
CA GLY A 109 11.81 1.13 -10.09
C GLY A 109 10.45 1.65 -10.51
N GLU A 110 9.37 1.11 -9.98
CA GLU A 110 8.01 1.54 -10.33
C GLU A 110 7.33 2.24 -9.17
N ILE A 111 6.55 3.27 -9.50
CA ILE A 111 5.76 3.99 -8.51
C ILE A 111 4.41 3.30 -8.39
N ILE A 112 4.07 2.93 -7.17
CA ILE A 112 2.82 2.24 -6.85
C ILE A 112 1.98 3.17 -5.99
N LYS A 113 0.70 3.29 -6.34
CA LYS A 113 -0.25 4.11 -5.61
C LYS A 113 -1.40 3.31 -5.04
#